data_0450822f29499d2fd540fec9fc3b20f2
#
_entry.id   0450822f29499d2fd540fec9fc3b20f2
#
_cell.length_a   1.000
_cell.length_b   1.000
_cell.length_c   1.000
_cell.angle_alpha   90.00
_cell.angle_beta   90.00
_cell.angle_gamma   90.00
#
_symmetry.space_group_name_H-M   'P 1'
#
loop_
_entity.id
_entity.type
_entity.pdbx_description
1 polymer ?
#
loop_
_entity_poly.entity_id
_entity_poly.type
_entity_poly.pdbx_seq_one_letter_code
_entity_poly.pdbx_strand_id
1 'polypeptide(L)'
;TITQHRALKVDETFTIVAWLDGQRPARLGVEFDMHTQFKDETGAVVWEEVSTTLRRGGKPAKRAYQMAQASAVPKELTQYMQFSAPADIGRRYAKVSGDSNPIHTSNLGAKALGFPRAIAHGMWSLARCAALLNVPAAATLSVRFKQPVFLPSRVVLKDNAGAFELLSASGKAHLSGHVQVL
;
A
#
# COMPACT_ATOMS: atom_id res chain seq x y z
N THR A 1 0.42 6.89 3.20
CA THR A 1 0.82 7.97 2.30
C THR A 1 2.31 7.91 2.05
N ILE A 2 2.72 8.02 0.81
CA ILE A 2 4.13 8.11 0.39
C ILE A 2 4.28 9.42 -0.38
N THR A 3 5.27 10.24 -0.03
CA THR A 3 5.62 11.45 -0.77
C THR A 3 7.07 11.32 -1.24
N GLN A 4 7.28 11.39 -2.53
CA GLN A 4 8.59 11.49 -3.15
C GLN A 4 8.74 12.89 -3.73
N HIS A 5 9.76 13.63 -3.29
CA HIS A 5 9.93 15.04 -3.65
C HIS A 5 10.71 15.24 -4.93
N ARG A 6 11.51 14.26 -5.34
CA ARG A 6 12.29 14.24 -6.58
C ARG A 6 12.62 12.82 -7.03
N ALA A 7 13.17 12.68 -8.20
CA ALA A 7 13.78 11.41 -8.61
C ALA A 7 14.94 11.03 -7.67
N LEU A 8 15.00 9.75 -7.27
CA LEU A 8 16.07 9.17 -6.48
C LEU A 8 16.91 8.27 -7.37
N LYS A 9 18.24 8.34 -7.25
CA LYS A 9 19.16 7.47 -7.97
C LYS A 9 19.52 6.26 -7.12
N VAL A 10 19.85 5.16 -7.77
CA VAL A 10 20.16 3.88 -7.08
C VAL A 10 21.48 3.97 -6.28
N ASP A 11 22.38 4.84 -6.70
CA ASP A 11 23.70 5.07 -6.11
C ASP A 11 23.74 6.22 -5.10
N GLU A 12 22.61 6.85 -4.80
CA GLU A 12 22.53 7.89 -3.76
C GLU A 12 22.59 7.28 -2.36
N THR A 13 23.25 7.99 -1.47
CA THR A 13 23.28 7.68 -0.03
C THR A 13 22.25 8.51 0.72
N PHE A 14 21.49 7.87 1.61
CA PHE A 14 20.46 8.51 2.41
C PHE A 14 20.63 8.23 3.90
N THR A 15 20.30 9.22 4.72
CA THR A 15 20.03 9.00 6.15
C THR A 15 18.57 8.64 6.31
N ILE A 16 18.29 7.46 6.88
CA ILE A 16 16.93 7.00 7.14
C ILE A 16 16.57 7.30 8.59
N VAL A 17 15.46 8.01 8.79
CA VAL A 17 14.88 8.29 10.11
C VAL A 17 13.51 7.65 10.18
N ALA A 18 13.25 6.86 11.22
CA ALA A 18 11.95 6.23 11.43
C ALA A 18 11.51 6.39 12.88
N TRP A 19 10.19 6.65 13.09
CA TRP A 19 9.60 6.75 14.43
C TRP A 19 8.14 6.32 14.42
N LEU A 20 7.61 6.05 15.60
CA LEU A 20 6.20 5.72 15.80
C LEU A 20 5.51 6.90 16.49
N ASP A 21 4.28 7.19 16.04
CA ASP A 21 3.46 8.27 16.59
C ASP A 21 1.96 7.95 16.45
N GLY A 22 1.11 8.85 16.91
CA GLY A 22 -0.31 8.88 16.64
C GLY A 22 -1.10 7.68 17.16
N GLN A 23 -0.68 7.05 18.28
CA GLN A 23 -1.43 5.94 18.86
C GLN A 23 -2.87 6.36 19.20
N ARG A 24 -3.85 5.64 18.64
CA ARG A 24 -5.27 5.94 18.81
C ARG A 24 -6.15 4.69 18.84
N PRO A 25 -7.26 4.73 19.61
CA PRO A 25 -8.21 3.63 19.63
C PRO A 25 -8.92 3.48 18.29
N ALA A 26 -9.05 2.23 17.82
CA ALA A 26 -9.79 1.87 16.61
C ALA A 26 -10.87 0.83 16.93
N ARG A 27 -11.84 0.64 16.02
CA ARG A 27 -12.94 -0.31 16.19
C ARG A 27 -12.48 -1.75 16.45
N LEU A 28 -11.38 -2.17 15.88
CA LEU A 28 -10.85 -3.53 15.98
C LEU A 28 -9.55 -3.65 16.79
N GLY A 29 -9.13 -2.56 17.48
CA GLY A 29 -7.89 -2.56 18.24
C GLY A 29 -7.31 -1.18 18.43
N VAL A 30 -6.03 -1.03 18.19
CA VAL A 30 -5.28 0.23 18.30
C VAL A 30 -4.57 0.48 16.97
N GLU A 31 -4.70 1.70 16.45
CA GLU A 31 -3.93 2.19 15.32
C GLU A 31 -2.74 3.00 15.82
N PHE A 32 -1.67 2.97 15.05
CA PHE A 32 -0.49 3.81 15.21
C PHE A 32 0.12 4.12 13.85
N ASP A 33 0.79 5.25 13.75
CA ASP A 33 1.47 5.69 12.55
C ASP A 33 2.97 5.41 12.65
N MET A 34 3.52 4.77 11.65
CA MET A 34 4.95 4.63 11.45
C MET A 34 5.36 5.64 10.39
N HIS A 35 6.26 6.51 10.77
CA HIS A 35 6.85 7.50 9.89
C HIS A 35 8.23 7.06 9.46
N THR A 36 8.56 7.25 8.19
CA THR A 36 9.90 7.03 7.65
C THR A 36 10.27 8.20 6.75
N GLN A 37 11.48 8.72 6.90
CA GLN A 37 12.03 9.77 6.05
C GLN A 37 13.40 9.37 5.52
N PHE A 38 13.63 9.64 4.23
CA PHE A 38 14.95 9.59 3.61
C PHE A 38 15.44 11.02 3.44
N LYS A 39 16.60 11.31 4.03
CA LYS A 39 17.29 12.59 3.93
C LYS A 39 18.55 12.42 3.09
N ASP A 40 18.76 13.32 2.16
CA ASP A 40 19.99 13.37 1.38
C ASP A 40 21.17 13.91 2.20
N GLU A 41 22.34 14.03 1.57
CA GLU A 41 23.57 14.51 2.21
C GLU A 41 23.46 15.95 2.75
N THR A 42 22.53 16.75 2.23
CA THR A 42 22.25 18.11 2.72
C THR A 42 21.32 18.13 3.92
N GLY A 43 20.73 16.99 4.28
CA GLY A 43 19.71 16.85 5.31
C GLY A 43 18.28 17.14 4.81
N ALA A 44 18.10 17.42 3.52
CA ALA A 44 16.78 17.63 2.94
C ALA A 44 15.99 16.32 2.85
N VAL A 45 14.70 16.34 3.23
CA VAL A 45 13.82 15.19 3.06
C VAL A 45 13.48 15.04 1.59
N VAL A 46 13.86 13.91 0.99
CA VAL A 46 13.65 13.61 -0.42
C VAL A 46 12.57 12.56 -0.66
N TRP A 47 12.26 11.79 0.39
CA TRP A 47 11.18 10.80 0.41
C TRP A 47 10.67 10.62 1.83
N GLU A 48 9.36 10.45 1.96
CA GLU A 48 8.75 10.19 3.25
C GLU A 48 7.51 9.29 3.14
N GLU A 49 7.26 8.53 4.19
CA GLU A 49 6.11 7.67 4.32
C GLU A 49 5.45 7.84 5.69
N VAL A 50 4.11 7.82 5.69
CA VAL A 50 3.31 7.61 6.89
C VAL A 50 2.45 6.36 6.65
N SER A 51 2.74 5.30 7.40
CA SER A 51 2.04 4.02 7.34
C SER A 51 1.21 3.81 8.60
N THR A 52 -0.13 3.86 8.46
CA THR A 52 -1.04 3.57 9.57
C THR A 52 -1.24 2.06 9.69
N THR A 53 -0.91 1.50 10.82
CA THR A 53 -1.02 0.07 11.13
C THR A 53 -2.06 -0.17 12.22
N LEU A 54 -2.92 -1.18 12.02
CA LEU A 54 -3.90 -1.64 13.00
C LEU A 54 -3.34 -2.87 13.75
N ARG A 55 -3.05 -2.71 15.03
CA ARG A 55 -2.87 -3.83 15.94
C ARG A 55 -4.22 -4.30 16.43
N ARG A 56 -4.66 -5.47 15.97
CA ARG A 56 -5.91 -6.09 16.41
C ARG A 56 -5.82 -6.58 17.85
N GLY A 57 -6.90 -6.44 18.61
CA GLY A 57 -7.03 -6.90 20.00
C GLY A 57 -7.38 -5.77 20.96
N GLY A 58 -7.75 -6.11 22.20
CA GLY A 58 -8.24 -5.15 23.18
C GLY A 58 -9.76 -4.93 23.10
N LYS A 59 -10.30 -4.11 24.02
CA LYS A 59 -11.72 -3.74 24.00
C LYS A 59 -11.97 -2.77 22.84
N PRO A 60 -13.04 -2.98 22.03
CA PRO A 60 -13.40 -2.03 20.98
C PRO A 60 -13.60 -0.62 21.54
N ALA A 61 -13.09 0.39 20.88
CA ALA A 61 -13.36 1.77 21.26
C ALA A 61 -14.86 2.08 21.03
N LYS A 62 -15.52 2.68 22.02
CA LYS A 62 -16.91 3.15 21.89
C LYS A 62 -17.05 4.23 20.79
N ARG A 63 -15.98 4.93 20.48
CA ARG A 63 -15.88 5.91 19.40
C ARG A 63 -14.59 5.66 18.64
N ALA A 64 -14.68 5.05 17.46
CA ALA A 64 -13.53 4.93 16.57
C ALA A 64 -13.15 6.31 16.02
N TYR A 65 -11.86 6.62 16.01
CA TYR A 65 -11.35 7.77 15.26
C TYR A 65 -11.69 7.56 13.78
N GLN A 66 -12.44 8.48 13.19
CA GLN A 66 -12.61 8.50 11.75
C GLN A 66 -11.31 9.06 11.16
N MET A 67 -10.51 8.19 10.55
CA MET A 67 -9.41 8.65 9.69
C MET A 67 -9.98 9.67 8.71
N ALA A 68 -9.24 10.77 8.51
CA ALA A 68 -9.52 11.67 7.40
C ALA A 68 -9.75 10.82 6.16
N GLN A 69 -10.93 10.89 5.58
CA GLN A 69 -11.27 10.10 4.40
C GLN A 69 -10.27 10.46 3.33
N ALA A 70 -9.48 9.50 2.89
CA ALA A 70 -8.82 9.64 1.60
C ALA A 70 -9.89 10.13 0.63
N SER A 71 -9.61 11.22 -0.08
CA SER A 71 -10.56 11.92 -0.96
C SER A 71 -11.48 10.92 -1.64
N ALA A 72 -12.78 11.14 -1.57
CA ALA A 72 -13.76 10.21 -2.11
C ALA A 72 -13.39 9.90 -3.55
N VAL A 73 -13.17 8.61 -3.85
CA VAL A 73 -12.87 8.19 -5.22
C VAL A 73 -14.04 8.64 -6.09
N PRO A 74 -13.82 9.38 -7.19
CA PRO A 74 -14.88 9.82 -8.07
C PRO A 74 -15.75 8.63 -8.48
N LYS A 75 -17.07 8.86 -8.59
CA LYS A 75 -18.04 7.81 -8.90
C LYS A 75 -17.82 7.14 -10.25
N GLU A 76 -17.15 7.82 -11.17
CA GLU A 76 -16.87 7.36 -12.53
C GLU A 76 -15.36 7.29 -12.76
N LEU A 77 -14.81 6.08 -12.62
CA LEU A 77 -13.46 5.75 -13.05
C LEU A 77 -13.53 5.30 -14.51
N THR A 78 -12.89 6.03 -15.40
CA THR A 78 -13.11 5.91 -16.86
C THR A 78 -12.04 5.10 -17.58
N GLN A 79 -10.84 4.96 -17.05
CA GLN A 79 -9.79 4.14 -17.64
C GLN A 79 -9.72 2.76 -16.96
N TYR A 80 -9.48 1.72 -17.78
CA TYR A 80 -9.45 0.34 -17.32
C TYR A 80 -8.18 -0.34 -17.81
N MET A 81 -7.36 -0.82 -16.89
CA MET A 81 -6.18 -1.63 -17.18
C MET A 81 -6.27 -2.96 -16.44
N GLN A 82 -6.02 -4.06 -17.13
CA GLN A 82 -6.03 -5.39 -16.53
C GLN A 82 -4.63 -5.95 -16.44
N PHE A 83 -4.32 -6.61 -15.34
CA PHE A 83 -3.09 -7.35 -15.20
C PHE A 83 -3.27 -8.60 -14.33
N SER A 84 -2.30 -9.50 -14.43
CA SER A 84 -2.28 -10.72 -13.63
C SER A 84 -1.36 -10.56 -12.42
N ALA A 85 -1.80 -11.10 -11.28
CA ALA A 85 -0.97 -11.39 -10.13
C ALA A 85 -0.60 -12.89 -10.19
N PRO A 86 0.60 -13.25 -10.68
CA PRO A 86 1.01 -14.65 -10.86
C PRO A 86 1.14 -15.40 -9.52
N ALA A 87 1.04 -16.72 -9.55
CA ALA A 87 1.13 -17.56 -8.35
C ALA A 87 2.47 -17.42 -7.61
N ASP A 88 3.55 -17.09 -8.32
CA ASP A 88 4.91 -16.98 -7.80
C ASP A 88 5.29 -15.56 -7.36
N ILE A 89 4.41 -14.58 -7.60
CA ILE A 89 4.78 -13.18 -7.37
C ILE A 89 5.13 -12.87 -5.92
N GLY A 90 4.51 -13.57 -4.97
CA GLY A 90 4.85 -13.42 -3.56
C GLY A 90 6.33 -13.74 -3.29
N ARG A 91 6.84 -14.87 -3.81
CA ARG A 91 8.25 -15.25 -3.67
C ARG A 91 9.19 -14.33 -4.43
N ARG A 92 8.79 -13.88 -5.63
CA ARG A 92 9.60 -12.94 -6.43
C ARG A 92 9.73 -11.59 -5.74
N TYR A 93 8.63 -11.06 -5.23
CA TYR A 93 8.64 -9.76 -4.53
C TYR A 93 9.36 -9.83 -3.19
N ALA A 94 9.25 -10.96 -2.45
CA ALA A 94 9.99 -11.17 -1.21
C ALA A 94 11.52 -11.02 -1.38
N LYS A 95 12.07 -11.42 -2.53
CA LYS A 95 13.51 -11.26 -2.84
C LYS A 95 13.91 -9.80 -2.99
N VAL A 96 13.01 -8.91 -3.38
CA VAL A 96 13.26 -7.49 -3.59
C VAL A 96 12.97 -6.69 -2.31
N SER A 97 11.86 -6.99 -1.65
CA SER A 97 11.40 -6.25 -0.47
C SER A 97 11.99 -6.72 0.86
N GLY A 98 12.56 -7.95 0.89
CA GLY A 98 12.97 -8.60 2.14
C GLY A 98 11.79 -9.18 2.95
N ASP A 99 10.54 -8.93 2.57
CA ASP A 99 9.36 -9.47 3.26
C ASP A 99 9.07 -10.91 2.83
N SER A 100 9.62 -11.86 3.59
CA SER A 100 9.45 -13.31 3.37
C SER A 100 8.33 -13.92 4.19
N ASN A 101 7.35 -13.14 4.65
CA ASN A 101 6.23 -13.65 5.43
C ASN A 101 5.53 -14.83 4.70
N PRO A 102 5.33 -15.98 5.37
CA PRO A 102 4.73 -17.18 4.77
C PRO A 102 3.36 -16.98 4.11
N ILE A 103 2.59 -15.95 4.53
CA ILE A 103 1.30 -15.64 3.88
C ILE A 103 1.46 -15.25 2.40
N HIS A 104 2.63 -14.77 2.00
CA HIS A 104 2.93 -14.34 0.63
C HIS A 104 3.66 -15.40 -0.18
N THR A 105 4.47 -16.23 0.48
CA THR A 105 5.44 -17.10 -0.19
C THR A 105 4.97 -18.53 -0.38
N SER A 106 3.93 -18.97 0.38
CA SER A 106 3.47 -20.36 0.42
C SER A 106 1.97 -20.45 0.69
N ASN A 107 1.28 -21.32 -0.05
CA ASN A 107 -0.13 -21.62 0.23
C ASN A 107 -0.30 -22.33 1.59
N LEU A 108 0.64 -23.15 1.98
CA LEU A 108 0.60 -23.85 3.27
C LEU A 108 0.78 -22.86 4.43
N GLY A 109 1.78 -21.97 4.31
CA GLY A 109 2.00 -20.90 5.29
C GLY A 109 0.81 -19.95 5.40
N ALA A 110 0.20 -19.58 4.28
CA ALA A 110 -1.00 -18.77 4.25
C ALA A 110 -2.18 -19.44 4.98
N LYS A 111 -2.41 -20.74 4.72
CA LYS A 111 -3.46 -21.52 5.41
C LYS A 111 -3.24 -21.59 6.91
N ALA A 112 -2.01 -21.83 7.36
CA ALA A 112 -1.66 -21.86 8.78
C ALA A 112 -1.94 -20.52 9.49
N LEU A 113 -1.91 -19.42 8.75
CA LEU A 113 -2.18 -18.06 9.23
C LEU A 113 -3.60 -17.54 8.90
N GLY A 114 -4.53 -18.45 8.52
CA GLY A 114 -5.95 -18.14 8.36
C GLY A 114 -6.37 -17.63 6.99
N PHE A 115 -5.50 -17.70 5.98
CA PHE A 115 -5.84 -17.36 4.60
C PHE A 115 -6.11 -18.62 3.77
N PRO A 116 -7.06 -18.62 2.83
CA PRO A 116 -7.35 -19.81 2.02
C PRO A 116 -6.20 -20.18 1.06
N ARG A 117 -5.36 -19.22 0.68
CA ARG A 117 -4.16 -19.39 -0.16
C ARG A 117 -3.26 -18.16 -0.05
N ALA A 118 -2.07 -18.23 -0.66
CA ALA A 118 -1.11 -17.12 -0.65
C ALA A 118 -1.72 -15.83 -1.21
N ILE A 119 -1.27 -14.71 -0.67
CA ILE A 119 -1.73 -13.36 -1.06
C ILE A 119 -0.54 -12.54 -1.58
N ALA A 120 -0.81 -11.63 -2.52
CA ALA A 120 0.21 -10.67 -2.93
C ALA A 120 0.54 -9.70 -1.79
N HIS A 121 1.78 -9.22 -1.74
CA HIS A 121 2.13 -8.10 -0.88
C HIS A 121 1.33 -6.86 -1.28
N GLY A 122 0.84 -6.12 -0.30
CA GLY A 122 0.12 -4.87 -0.54
C GLY A 122 0.98 -3.88 -1.34
N MET A 123 2.24 -3.72 -0.96
CA MET A 123 3.18 -2.83 -1.61
C MET A 123 3.51 -3.25 -3.05
N TRP A 124 3.54 -4.56 -3.37
CA TRP A 124 3.62 -4.99 -4.76
C TRP A 124 2.42 -4.52 -5.58
N SER A 125 1.22 -4.67 -5.03
CA SER A 125 -0.02 -4.25 -5.70
C SER A 125 -0.03 -2.74 -5.94
N LEU A 126 0.42 -1.95 -4.95
CA LEU A 126 0.55 -0.50 -5.07
C LEU A 126 1.60 -0.11 -6.12
N ALA A 127 2.78 -0.73 -6.08
CA ALA A 127 3.85 -0.45 -7.05
C ALA A 127 3.41 -0.75 -8.50
N ARG A 128 2.62 -1.83 -8.71
CA ARG A 128 2.04 -2.13 -10.03
C ARG A 128 1.03 -1.08 -10.47
N CYS A 129 0.19 -0.58 -9.56
CA CYS A 129 -0.71 0.53 -9.86
C CYS A 129 0.08 1.80 -10.21
N ALA A 130 1.06 2.19 -9.39
CA ALA A 130 1.89 3.36 -9.62
C ALA A 130 2.60 3.33 -10.98
N ALA A 131 3.16 2.17 -11.35
CA ALA A 131 3.81 1.98 -12.64
C ALA A 131 2.85 2.10 -13.83
N LEU A 132 1.61 1.58 -13.72
CA LEU A 132 0.61 1.66 -14.78
C LEU A 132 0.01 3.06 -14.91
N LEU A 133 -0.08 3.80 -13.80
CA LEU A 133 -0.53 5.18 -13.75
C LEU A 133 0.55 6.19 -14.17
N ASN A 134 1.78 5.71 -14.44
CA ASN A 134 2.92 6.57 -14.75
C ASN A 134 3.12 7.67 -13.70
N VAL A 135 3.06 7.30 -12.41
CA VAL A 135 3.23 8.26 -11.31
C VAL A 135 4.58 8.97 -11.47
N PRO A 136 4.59 10.32 -11.51
CA PRO A 136 5.81 11.08 -11.70
C PRO A 136 6.76 10.95 -10.50
N ALA A 137 8.02 11.30 -10.71
CA ALA A 137 9.05 11.21 -9.68
C ALA A 137 8.83 12.17 -8.50
N ALA A 138 8.12 13.27 -8.72
CA ALA A 138 7.69 14.19 -7.66
C ALA A 138 6.17 14.07 -7.49
N ALA A 139 5.75 13.30 -6.50
CA ALA A 139 4.32 13.03 -6.26
C ALA A 139 4.06 12.56 -4.83
N THR A 140 2.84 12.81 -4.37
CA THR A 140 2.27 12.17 -3.18
C THR A 140 1.29 11.08 -3.60
N LEU A 141 1.48 9.88 -3.06
CA LEU A 141 0.66 8.71 -3.30
C LEU A 141 -0.03 8.28 -2.00
N SER A 142 -1.33 8.54 -1.90
CA SER A 142 -2.15 8.09 -0.78
C SER A 142 -2.86 6.80 -1.13
N VAL A 143 -2.84 5.80 -0.24
CA VAL A 143 -3.45 4.49 -0.50
C VAL A 143 -4.13 3.94 0.73
N ARG A 144 -5.23 3.22 0.50
CA ARG A 144 -5.92 2.42 1.51
C ARG A 144 -6.07 0.99 1.02
N PHE A 145 -5.44 0.05 1.71
CA PHE A 145 -5.63 -1.38 1.48
C PHE A 145 -6.96 -1.83 2.09
N LYS A 146 -7.76 -2.59 1.31
CA LYS A 146 -9.10 -3.04 1.70
C LYS A 146 -9.18 -4.56 1.83
N GLN A 147 -8.80 -5.30 0.79
CA GLN A 147 -8.86 -6.77 0.76
C GLN A 147 -7.59 -7.34 0.13
N PRO A 148 -7.11 -8.51 0.58
CA PRO A 148 -5.95 -9.15 0.00
C PRO A 148 -6.20 -9.58 -1.45
N VAL A 149 -5.16 -9.52 -2.28
CA VAL A 149 -5.15 -10.12 -3.62
C VAL A 149 -4.67 -11.56 -3.50
N PHE A 150 -5.57 -12.52 -3.62
CA PHE A 150 -5.21 -13.95 -3.59
C PHE A 150 -4.49 -14.38 -4.85
N LEU A 151 -3.46 -15.22 -4.69
CA LEU A 151 -2.63 -15.68 -5.80
C LEU A 151 -3.04 -17.07 -6.31
N PRO A 152 -3.10 -17.30 -7.64
CA PRO A 152 -3.07 -16.28 -8.70
C PRO A 152 -4.41 -15.56 -8.83
N SER A 153 -4.37 -14.34 -9.40
CA SER A 153 -5.59 -13.57 -9.70
C SER A 153 -5.41 -12.68 -10.93
N ARG A 154 -6.53 -12.33 -11.56
CA ARG A 154 -6.63 -11.20 -12.48
C ARG A 154 -7.26 -10.03 -11.75
N VAL A 155 -6.72 -8.85 -11.94
CA VAL A 155 -7.16 -7.62 -11.30
C VAL A 155 -7.34 -6.52 -12.34
N VAL A 156 -8.20 -5.56 -12.01
CA VAL A 156 -8.52 -4.43 -12.87
C VAL A 156 -8.16 -3.16 -12.12
N LEU A 157 -7.27 -2.37 -12.68
CA LEU A 157 -6.98 -1.01 -12.26
C LEU A 157 -7.94 -0.07 -12.97
N LYS A 158 -8.63 0.77 -12.21
CA LYS A 158 -9.45 1.86 -12.70
C LYS A 158 -8.90 3.18 -12.19
N ASP A 159 -8.89 4.21 -13.02
CA ASP A 159 -8.47 5.54 -12.60
C ASP A 159 -9.29 6.67 -13.25
N ASN A 160 -9.25 7.82 -12.60
CA ASN A 160 -9.77 9.09 -13.10
C ASN A 160 -9.16 10.24 -12.30
N ALA A 161 -8.55 11.20 -12.99
CA ALA A 161 -8.03 12.44 -12.39
C ALA A 161 -7.18 12.24 -11.12
N GLY A 162 -6.30 11.25 -11.14
CA GLY A 162 -5.41 10.90 -10.03
C GLY A 162 -6.02 9.94 -9.00
N ALA A 163 -7.34 9.80 -8.91
CA ALA A 163 -7.97 8.78 -8.08
C ALA A 163 -7.92 7.43 -8.77
N PHE A 164 -7.67 6.34 -8.02
CA PHE A 164 -7.62 5.00 -8.59
C PHE A 164 -8.12 3.91 -7.64
N GLU A 165 -8.57 2.80 -8.22
CA GLU A 165 -8.93 1.59 -7.49
C GLU A 165 -8.39 0.34 -8.19
N LEU A 166 -7.86 -0.59 -7.40
CA LEU A 166 -7.55 -1.93 -7.85
C LEU A 166 -8.67 -2.87 -7.44
N LEU A 167 -9.31 -3.49 -8.40
CA LEU A 167 -10.48 -4.34 -8.20
C LEU A 167 -10.19 -5.79 -8.57
N SER A 168 -10.88 -6.72 -7.92
CA SER A 168 -11.00 -8.11 -8.37
C SER A 168 -11.84 -8.19 -9.65
N ALA A 169 -11.81 -9.33 -10.34
CA ALA A 169 -12.70 -9.59 -11.46
C ALA A 169 -14.21 -9.49 -11.11
N SER A 170 -14.57 -9.68 -9.84
CA SER A 170 -15.93 -9.50 -9.33
C SER A 170 -16.26 -8.09 -8.86
N GLY A 171 -15.37 -7.12 -9.08
CA GLY A 171 -15.58 -5.71 -8.71
C GLY A 171 -15.31 -5.37 -7.23
N LYS A 172 -14.78 -6.30 -6.43
CA LYS A 172 -14.42 -5.99 -5.03
C LYS A 172 -13.09 -5.26 -4.99
N ALA A 173 -13.03 -4.15 -4.24
CA ALA A 173 -11.83 -3.34 -4.13
C ALA A 173 -10.76 -4.00 -3.26
N HIS A 174 -9.55 -4.15 -3.81
CA HIS A 174 -8.35 -4.57 -3.10
C HIS A 174 -7.64 -3.38 -2.46
N LEU A 175 -7.55 -2.26 -3.17
CA LEU A 175 -7.07 -0.98 -2.66
C LEU A 175 -7.74 0.18 -3.39
N SER A 176 -7.70 1.35 -2.79
CA SER A 176 -8.03 2.63 -3.43
C SER A 176 -6.99 3.65 -3.05
N GLY A 177 -6.74 4.61 -3.93
CA GLY A 177 -5.75 5.64 -3.69
C GLY A 177 -5.94 6.88 -4.54
N HIS A 178 -5.03 7.80 -4.34
CA HIS A 178 -4.96 9.07 -5.06
C HIS A 178 -3.50 9.44 -5.29
N VAL A 179 -3.20 9.92 -6.50
CA VAL A 179 -1.92 10.50 -6.90
C VAL A 179 -2.08 12.00 -6.96
N GLN A 180 -1.23 12.74 -6.28
CA GLN A 180 -1.09 14.19 -6.37
C GLN A 180 0.32 14.51 -6.87
N VAL A 181 0.42 15.19 -8.00
CA VAL A 181 1.69 15.71 -8.53
C VAL A 181 2.12 16.90 -7.67
N LEU A 182 3.42 16.97 -7.34
CA LEU A 182 4.01 18.08 -6.56
C LEU A 182 4.53 19.18 -7.46
#